data_65a3a121243b11920acb5d897bd7d09f
#
_entry.id   65a3a121243b11920acb5d897bd7d09f
#
_cell.length_a   1.000
_cell.length_b   1.000
_cell.length_c   1.000
_cell.angle_alpha   90.00
_cell.angle_beta   90.00
_cell.angle_gamma   90.00
#
_symmetry.space_group_name_H-M   'P 1'
#
loop_
_entity.id
_entity.type
_entity.pdbx_description
1 polymer ?
#
loop_
_entity_poly.entity_id
_entity_poly.type
_entity_poly.pdbx_seq_one_letter_code
_entity_poly.pdbx_strand_id
1 'polypeptide(L)'
;MKKKRLISFLLAVVMVAAMLTGCGGQQSAGSKKPDDKISISMYMWDRSMLKELSPWLEEKFLEIEFTFVQSFNTMEYYKDLLARGEKIPDIITCRRFSLNDAAPLAEHLMDLSTSEVAGTFYSSYLEVNRESSGAIRWLPMCAEVDSIMANKDLFDQYNIPLPTNYSEFVAAIDAFEAVGIKGFQTDWNYDYSCLETMQGCAIPDLMSLEGTQWRMEYESETEDHQVGLDNTVWP
;
A
#
# COMPACT_ATOMS: atom_id res chain seq x y z
N MET A 1 68.11 7.47 13.12
CA MET A 1 66.96 8.15 12.49
C MET A 1 66.57 7.61 11.09
N LYS A 2 67.47 7.02 10.31
CA LYS A 2 67.14 6.52 8.94
C LYS A 2 66.24 5.28 8.89
N LYS A 3 66.34 4.34 9.85
CA LYS A 3 65.52 3.11 9.87
C LYS A 3 64.04 3.35 10.16
N LYS A 4 63.68 4.33 11.00
CA LYS A 4 62.28 4.66 11.30
C LYS A 4 61.55 5.29 10.10
N ARG A 5 62.22 6.05 9.27
CA ARG A 5 61.66 6.65 8.04
C ARG A 5 61.44 5.61 6.94
N LEU A 6 62.28 4.58 6.87
CA LEU A 6 62.15 3.50 5.89
C LEU A 6 60.92 2.62 6.19
N ILE A 7 60.66 2.33 7.47
CA ILE A 7 59.50 1.54 7.92
C ILE A 7 58.20 2.30 7.67
N SER A 8 58.15 3.61 7.92
CA SER A 8 56.97 4.44 7.62
C SER A 8 56.69 4.52 6.13
N PHE A 9 57.73 4.55 5.28
CA PHE A 9 57.55 4.56 3.84
C PHE A 9 57.05 3.22 3.29
N LEU A 10 57.53 2.10 3.86
CA LEU A 10 57.03 0.78 3.49
C LEU A 10 55.56 0.56 3.91
N LEU A 11 55.17 1.05 5.10
CA LEU A 11 53.78 0.98 5.52
C LEU A 11 52.84 1.81 4.65
N ALA A 12 53.26 2.99 4.19
CA ALA A 12 52.51 3.84 3.29
C ALA A 12 52.31 3.20 1.90
N VAL A 13 53.34 2.54 1.36
CA VAL A 13 53.26 1.84 0.08
C VAL A 13 52.36 0.61 0.15
N VAL A 14 52.30 -0.11 1.25
CA VAL A 14 51.41 -1.25 1.47
C VAL A 14 49.96 -0.78 1.56
N MET A 15 49.66 0.35 2.21
CA MET A 15 48.30 0.92 2.23
C MET A 15 47.83 1.40 0.88
N VAL A 16 48.69 2.01 0.06
CA VAL A 16 48.31 2.45 -1.28
C VAL A 16 48.11 1.27 -2.23
N ALA A 17 48.89 0.19 -2.09
CA ALA A 17 48.67 -1.04 -2.87
C ALA A 17 47.33 -1.74 -2.51
N ALA A 18 46.89 -1.67 -1.25
CA ALA A 18 45.61 -2.20 -0.81
C ALA A 18 44.42 -1.41 -1.34
N MET A 19 44.58 -0.13 -1.67
CA MET A 19 43.52 0.70 -2.27
C MET A 19 43.40 0.54 -3.79
N LEU A 20 44.40 0.02 -4.46
CA LEU A 20 44.41 -0.17 -5.92
C LEU A 20 43.86 -1.54 -6.36
N THR A 21 43.65 -2.47 -5.42
CA THR A 21 43.03 -3.78 -5.71
C THR A 21 41.51 -3.81 -5.45
N GLY A 22 40.91 -2.68 -5.10
CA GLY A 22 39.51 -2.56 -4.72
C GLY A 22 38.54 -2.03 -5.77
N CYS A 23 38.89 -1.95 -7.04
CA CYS A 23 37.94 -1.49 -8.08
C CYS A 23 38.05 -2.36 -9.34
N GLY A 24 37.32 -3.44 -9.33
CA GLY A 24 37.18 -4.36 -10.47
C GLY A 24 36.25 -5.51 -10.08
N GLY A 25 35.09 -5.17 -9.56
CA GLY A 25 34.04 -6.15 -9.28
C GLY A 25 33.38 -6.59 -10.58
N GLN A 26 34.08 -7.41 -11.34
CA GLN A 26 33.44 -8.35 -12.25
C GLN A 26 32.69 -9.34 -11.32
N GLN A 27 31.37 -9.26 -11.31
CA GLN A 27 30.53 -10.28 -10.69
C GLN A 27 30.86 -11.63 -11.36
N SER A 28 31.86 -12.32 -10.82
CA SER A 28 31.96 -13.75 -11.06
C SER A 28 30.71 -14.36 -10.45
N ALA A 29 29.91 -14.99 -11.29
CA ALA A 29 28.88 -15.91 -10.87
C ALA A 29 29.56 -16.98 -10.00
N GLY A 30 29.70 -16.69 -8.71
CA GLY A 30 30.19 -17.63 -7.73
C GLY A 30 29.17 -18.76 -7.70
N SER A 31 29.62 -19.98 -7.93
CA SER A 31 28.83 -21.16 -7.70
C SER A 31 28.27 -21.11 -6.28
N LYS A 32 26.94 -20.82 -6.15
CA LYS A 32 26.24 -20.90 -4.88
C LYS A 32 26.53 -22.26 -4.26
N LYS A 33 27.00 -22.28 -3.02
CA LYS A 33 27.03 -23.52 -2.25
C LYS A 33 25.58 -24.00 -2.08
N PRO A 34 25.33 -25.31 -2.01
CA PRO A 34 23.97 -25.86 -1.88
C PRO A 34 23.19 -25.38 -0.65
N ASP A 35 23.86 -24.75 0.33
CA ASP A 35 23.29 -24.30 1.60
C ASP A 35 23.08 -22.77 1.70
N ASP A 36 23.41 -21.99 0.67
CA ASP A 36 23.24 -20.53 0.72
C ASP A 36 21.78 -20.16 0.42
N LYS A 37 20.98 -19.94 1.46
CA LYS A 37 19.62 -19.42 1.34
C LYS A 37 19.61 -18.01 0.76
N ILE A 38 18.57 -17.68 0.03
CA ILE A 38 18.30 -16.31 -0.43
C ILE A 38 17.71 -15.54 0.75
N SER A 39 18.35 -14.46 1.17
CA SER A 39 17.81 -13.60 2.24
C SER A 39 16.86 -12.56 1.63
N ILE A 40 15.63 -12.49 2.16
CA ILE A 40 14.61 -11.52 1.78
C ILE A 40 14.09 -10.81 3.02
N SER A 41 14.14 -9.48 3.00
CA SER A 41 13.55 -8.62 4.02
C SER A 41 12.14 -8.21 3.60
N MET A 42 11.17 -8.41 4.49
CA MET A 42 9.76 -8.09 4.24
C MET A 42 9.23 -7.19 5.34
N TYR A 43 8.76 -6.00 4.96
CA TYR A 43 8.11 -5.08 5.87
C TYR A 43 6.61 -5.15 5.70
N MET A 44 5.93 -5.45 6.80
CA MET A 44 4.48 -5.61 6.85
C MET A 44 3.89 -4.58 7.81
N TRP A 45 2.90 -3.83 7.34
CA TRP A 45 2.19 -2.85 8.17
C TRP A 45 1.21 -3.51 9.16
N ASP A 46 0.65 -4.66 8.81
CA ASP A 46 -0.32 -5.36 9.64
C ASP A 46 0.32 -6.51 10.41
N ARG A 47 0.20 -6.45 11.73
CA ARG A 47 0.76 -7.46 12.63
C ARG A 47 0.05 -8.80 12.53
N SER A 48 -1.27 -8.75 12.36
CA SER A 48 -2.09 -9.96 12.31
C SER A 48 -1.79 -10.73 11.04
N MET A 49 -1.73 -10.02 9.91
CA MET A 49 -1.33 -10.62 8.63
C MET A 49 0.08 -11.18 8.68
N LEU A 50 1.02 -10.47 9.30
CA LEU A 50 2.39 -10.97 9.43
C LEU A 50 2.43 -12.26 10.24
N LYS A 51 1.69 -12.35 11.34
CA LYS A 51 1.61 -13.53 12.19
C LYS A 51 1.08 -14.76 11.45
N GLU A 52 0.11 -14.56 10.57
CA GLU A 52 -0.48 -15.66 9.78
C GLU A 52 0.40 -16.02 8.56
N LEU A 53 0.97 -15.02 7.89
CA LEU A 53 1.70 -15.19 6.65
C LEU A 53 3.12 -15.73 6.85
N SER A 54 3.82 -15.31 7.90
CA SER A 54 5.24 -15.68 8.09
C SER A 54 5.47 -17.19 8.21
N PRO A 55 4.71 -17.96 9.01
CA PRO A 55 4.92 -19.40 9.09
C PRO A 55 4.66 -20.11 7.75
N TRP A 56 3.65 -19.64 7.02
CA TRP A 56 3.31 -20.19 5.71
C TRP A 56 4.40 -19.94 4.67
N LEU A 57 5.00 -18.74 4.66
CA LEU A 57 6.10 -18.40 3.76
C LEU A 57 7.35 -19.23 4.07
N GLU A 58 7.70 -19.36 5.35
CA GLU A 58 8.86 -20.14 5.79
C GLU A 58 8.71 -21.63 5.48
N GLU A 59 7.50 -22.17 5.59
CA GLU A 59 7.21 -23.57 5.24
C GLU A 59 7.26 -23.80 3.72
N LYS A 60 6.73 -22.84 2.94
CA LYS A 60 6.59 -22.99 1.50
C LYS A 60 7.88 -22.73 0.72
N PHE A 61 8.74 -21.83 1.21
CA PHE A 61 9.95 -21.38 0.53
C PHE A 61 11.18 -21.69 1.38
N LEU A 62 11.54 -22.97 1.46
CA LEU A 62 12.64 -23.45 2.31
C LEU A 62 14.01 -22.91 1.90
N GLU A 63 14.16 -22.51 0.64
CA GLU A 63 15.36 -21.92 0.07
C GLU A 63 15.52 -20.43 0.40
N ILE A 64 14.50 -19.81 1.02
CA ILE A 64 14.50 -18.40 1.40
C ILE A 64 14.62 -18.25 2.91
N GLU A 65 15.47 -17.35 3.34
CA GLU A 65 15.56 -16.87 4.70
C GLU A 65 14.86 -15.51 4.79
N PHE A 66 13.68 -15.48 5.41
CA PHE A 66 12.90 -14.27 5.56
C PHE A 66 13.30 -13.50 6.81
N THR A 67 13.42 -12.18 6.67
CA THR A 67 13.48 -11.24 7.78
C THR A 67 12.21 -10.42 7.80
N PHE A 68 11.33 -10.69 8.75
CA PHE A 68 10.08 -9.96 8.89
C PHE A 68 10.23 -8.79 9.86
N VAL A 69 9.83 -7.61 9.40
CA VAL A 69 9.81 -6.40 10.22
C VAL A 69 8.40 -5.86 10.26
N GLN A 70 7.84 -5.77 11.48
CA GLN A 70 6.60 -5.06 11.71
C GLN A 70 6.91 -3.59 11.98
N SER A 71 6.38 -2.72 11.17
CA SER A 71 6.51 -1.29 11.32
C SER A 71 5.21 -0.61 10.91
N PHE A 72 4.96 0.59 11.41
CA PHE A 72 3.93 1.46 10.85
C PHE A 72 4.41 1.99 9.50
N ASN A 73 4.30 1.15 8.49
CA ASN A 73 4.85 1.40 7.17
C ASN A 73 3.96 2.39 6.44
N THR A 74 4.21 3.65 6.68
CA THR A 74 3.67 4.73 5.89
C THR A 74 4.60 5.03 4.73
N MET A 75 4.10 5.66 3.71
CA MET A 75 4.93 6.15 2.60
C MET A 75 6.08 7.04 3.09
N GLU A 76 5.82 7.88 4.08
CA GLU A 76 6.83 8.74 4.72
C GLU A 76 7.99 7.94 5.33
N TYR A 77 7.71 6.81 5.94
CA TYR A 77 8.76 5.95 6.51
C TYR A 77 9.75 5.49 5.44
N TYR A 78 9.27 5.06 4.28
CA TYR A 78 10.15 4.63 3.19
C TYR A 78 10.91 5.79 2.56
N LYS A 79 10.27 6.95 2.42
CA LYS A 79 10.94 8.18 1.98
C LYS A 79 12.06 8.59 2.93
N ASP A 80 11.84 8.46 4.24
CA ASP A 80 12.84 8.74 5.27
C ASP A 80 14.03 7.77 5.20
N LEU A 81 13.81 6.48 4.94
CA LEU A 81 14.90 5.54 4.72
C LEU A 81 15.78 5.98 3.55
N LEU A 82 15.16 6.31 2.41
CA LEU A 82 15.89 6.80 1.23
C LEU A 82 16.64 8.10 1.49
N ALA A 83 16.01 9.05 2.19
CA ALA A 83 16.63 10.33 2.54
C ALA A 83 17.88 10.17 3.44
N ARG A 84 17.91 9.10 4.25
CA ARG A 84 19.09 8.75 5.07
C ARG A 84 20.13 7.91 4.31
N GLY A 85 19.86 7.58 3.04
CA GLY A 85 20.71 6.70 2.24
C GLY A 85 20.65 5.23 2.69
N GLU A 86 19.60 4.83 3.40
CA GLU A 86 19.37 3.47 3.83
C GLU A 86 18.67 2.68 2.71
N LYS A 87 18.93 1.37 2.67
CA LYS A 87 18.25 0.48 1.72
C LYS A 87 16.82 0.23 2.20
N ILE A 88 15.85 0.37 1.29
CA ILE A 88 14.49 -0.11 1.56
C ILE A 88 14.46 -1.65 1.55
N PRO A 89 13.53 -2.28 2.29
CA PRO A 89 13.36 -3.73 2.28
C PRO A 89 13.08 -4.29 0.89
N ASP A 90 13.32 -5.58 0.70
CA ASP A 90 13.12 -6.25 -0.59
C ASP A 90 11.63 -6.37 -0.94
N ILE A 91 10.77 -6.54 0.08
CA ILE A 91 9.30 -6.49 -0.05
C ILE A 91 8.77 -5.47 0.93
N ILE A 92 8.00 -4.52 0.43
CA ILE A 92 7.37 -3.48 1.23
C ILE A 92 5.85 -3.52 1.06
N THR A 93 5.13 -3.23 2.14
CA THR A 93 3.69 -3.00 2.10
C THR A 93 3.40 -1.58 2.59
N CYS A 94 2.38 -0.97 2.03
CA CYS A 94 1.92 0.33 2.46
C CYS A 94 0.40 0.39 2.43
N ARG A 95 -0.18 1.06 3.41
CA ARG A 95 -1.62 1.30 3.46
C ARG A 95 -1.88 2.75 3.09
N ARG A 96 -2.83 2.97 2.19
CA ARG A 96 -3.36 4.29 1.85
C ARG A 96 -2.28 5.31 1.45
N PHE A 97 -1.98 5.32 0.19
CA PHE A 97 -1.07 6.28 -0.40
C PHE A 97 -1.60 6.69 -1.77
N SER A 98 -1.21 7.86 -2.23
CA SER A 98 -1.39 8.23 -3.64
C SER A 98 -0.17 7.81 -4.46
N LEU A 99 -0.35 7.61 -5.77
CA LEU A 99 0.79 7.33 -6.65
C LEU A 99 1.79 8.48 -6.67
N ASN A 100 1.33 9.72 -6.52
CA ASN A 100 2.19 10.89 -6.41
C ASN A 100 3.07 10.82 -5.15
N ASP A 101 2.52 10.38 -4.02
CA ASP A 101 3.32 10.18 -2.80
C ASP A 101 4.35 9.07 -2.94
N ALA A 102 4.03 8.05 -3.74
CA ALA A 102 4.91 6.92 -4.01
C ALA A 102 5.98 7.21 -5.07
N ALA A 103 5.85 8.29 -5.85
CA ALA A 103 6.76 8.61 -6.95
C ALA A 103 8.26 8.61 -6.57
N PRO A 104 8.69 9.10 -5.39
CA PRO A 104 10.10 9.03 -4.98
C PRO A 104 10.65 7.61 -4.83
N LEU A 105 9.78 6.61 -4.67
CA LEU A 105 10.18 5.21 -4.55
C LEU A 105 10.26 4.50 -5.92
N ALA A 106 9.75 5.10 -6.99
CA ALA A 106 9.59 4.45 -8.28
C ALA A 106 10.92 3.88 -8.85
N GLU A 107 12.05 4.57 -8.66
CA GLU A 107 13.36 4.11 -9.11
C GLU A 107 13.90 2.91 -8.31
N HIS A 108 13.34 2.66 -7.14
CA HIS A 108 13.76 1.59 -6.23
C HIS A 108 12.83 0.37 -6.28
N LEU A 109 11.71 0.46 -6.97
CA LEU A 109 10.70 -0.57 -7.07
C LEU A 109 10.66 -1.19 -8.47
N MET A 110 10.52 -2.51 -8.52
CA MET A 110 10.39 -3.25 -9.77
C MET A 110 9.07 -2.90 -10.48
N ASP A 111 9.12 -2.71 -11.79
CA ASP A 111 7.92 -2.66 -12.63
C ASP A 111 7.37 -4.09 -12.81
N LEU A 112 6.18 -4.30 -12.34
CA LEU A 112 5.47 -5.59 -12.37
C LEU A 112 4.40 -5.65 -13.47
N SER A 113 4.26 -4.62 -14.30
CA SER A 113 3.18 -4.50 -15.29
C SER A 113 3.10 -5.66 -16.27
N THR A 114 4.23 -6.31 -16.55
CA THR A 114 4.34 -7.47 -17.45
C THR A 114 4.60 -8.78 -16.73
N SER A 115 4.55 -8.80 -15.40
CA SER A 115 4.81 -9.99 -14.61
C SER A 115 3.62 -10.96 -14.65
N GLU A 116 3.90 -12.26 -14.56
CA GLU A 116 2.85 -13.28 -14.43
C GLU A 116 1.98 -13.05 -13.18
N VAL A 117 2.59 -12.54 -12.11
CA VAL A 117 1.89 -12.23 -10.86
C VAL A 117 0.83 -11.17 -11.09
N ALA A 118 1.15 -10.07 -11.79
CA ALA A 118 0.16 -9.04 -12.12
C ALA A 118 -1.02 -9.62 -12.91
N GLY A 119 -0.77 -10.55 -13.82
CA GLY A 119 -1.81 -11.23 -14.58
C GLY A 119 -2.81 -12.05 -13.76
N THR A 120 -2.54 -12.30 -12.49
CA THR A 120 -3.46 -13.01 -11.58
C THR A 120 -4.50 -12.08 -10.91
N PHE A 121 -4.33 -10.77 -11.02
CA PHE A 121 -5.24 -9.78 -10.44
C PHE A 121 -6.28 -9.30 -11.45
N TYR A 122 -7.44 -8.89 -10.94
CA TYR A 122 -8.42 -8.20 -11.78
C TYR A 122 -7.85 -6.87 -12.29
N SER A 123 -8.05 -6.58 -13.55
CA SER A 123 -7.56 -5.35 -14.19
C SER A 123 -8.00 -4.07 -13.46
N SER A 124 -9.25 -4.03 -12.97
CA SER A 124 -9.78 -2.89 -12.21
C SER A 124 -8.96 -2.55 -10.96
N TYR A 125 -8.39 -3.56 -10.30
CA TYR A 125 -7.53 -3.32 -9.13
C TYR A 125 -6.10 -2.92 -9.52
N LEU A 126 -5.65 -3.33 -10.71
CA LEU A 126 -4.33 -2.94 -11.21
C LEU A 126 -4.32 -1.51 -11.75
N GLU A 127 -5.41 -1.10 -12.40
CA GLU A 127 -5.50 0.23 -13.02
C GLU A 127 -5.41 1.38 -11.99
N VAL A 128 -5.91 1.19 -10.78
CA VAL A 128 -5.77 2.20 -9.69
C VAL A 128 -4.32 2.37 -9.22
N ASN A 129 -3.45 1.40 -9.52
CA ASN A 129 -2.04 1.42 -9.19
C ASN A 129 -1.14 1.63 -10.43
N ARG A 130 -1.73 1.94 -11.59
CA ARG A 130 -0.97 2.19 -12.82
C ARG A 130 -0.50 3.64 -12.86
N GLU A 131 0.81 3.80 -12.94
CA GLU A 131 1.44 5.09 -13.13
C GLU A 131 1.19 5.65 -14.55
N SER A 132 1.35 6.95 -14.72
CA SER A 132 1.24 7.60 -16.05
C SER A 132 2.25 7.05 -17.06
N SER A 133 3.35 6.49 -16.62
CA SER A 133 4.34 5.77 -17.43
C SER A 133 3.81 4.42 -17.96
N GLY A 134 2.71 3.91 -17.43
CA GLY A 134 2.19 2.57 -17.68
C GLY A 134 2.71 1.50 -16.70
N ALA A 135 3.69 1.82 -15.87
CA ALA A 135 4.26 0.89 -14.90
C ALA A 135 3.27 0.58 -13.77
N ILE A 136 3.36 -0.62 -13.23
CA ILE A 136 2.66 -1.06 -12.00
C ILE A 136 3.71 -1.55 -11.02
N ARG A 137 3.92 -0.82 -9.95
CA ARG A 137 4.91 -1.15 -8.91
C ARG A 137 4.27 -1.65 -7.63
N TRP A 138 2.97 -1.44 -7.48
CA TRP A 138 2.19 -1.82 -6.31
C TRP A 138 1.09 -2.78 -6.72
N LEU A 139 1.07 -3.94 -6.08
CA LEU A 139 0.00 -4.92 -6.24
C LEU A 139 -0.95 -4.83 -5.06
N PRO A 140 -2.27 -4.93 -5.29
CA PRO A 140 -3.25 -4.93 -4.22
C PRO A 140 -3.11 -6.21 -3.40
N MET A 141 -2.91 -6.09 -2.09
CA MET A 141 -2.83 -7.25 -1.21
C MET A 141 -4.20 -7.67 -0.67
N CYS A 142 -5.06 -6.70 -0.42
CA CYS A 142 -6.45 -6.90 -0.01
C CYS A 142 -7.29 -5.72 -0.48
N ALA A 143 -8.59 -5.92 -0.51
CA ALA A 143 -9.57 -4.86 -0.72
C ALA A 143 -10.44 -4.75 0.54
N GLU A 144 -10.70 -3.54 0.98
CA GLU A 144 -11.71 -3.23 1.98
C GLU A 144 -13.01 -2.90 1.27
N VAL A 145 -14.12 -3.33 1.83
CA VAL A 145 -15.45 -2.99 1.34
C VAL A 145 -16.12 -2.15 2.41
N ASP A 146 -16.26 -0.87 2.13
CA ASP A 146 -17.06 0.02 2.98
C ASP A 146 -18.53 -0.11 2.55
N SER A 147 -19.38 -0.53 3.46
CA SER A 147 -20.79 -0.74 3.19
C SER A 147 -21.65 -0.60 4.45
N ILE A 148 -22.94 -0.36 4.25
CA ILE A 148 -23.92 -0.44 5.31
C ILE A 148 -24.26 -1.91 5.52
N MET A 149 -23.97 -2.42 6.73
CA MET A 149 -24.34 -3.79 7.13
C MET A 149 -25.68 -3.82 7.82
N ALA A 150 -26.57 -4.70 7.37
CA ALA A 150 -27.85 -4.95 8.00
C ALA A 150 -27.78 -6.19 8.90
N ASN A 151 -28.26 -6.08 10.14
CA ASN A 151 -28.49 -7.24 10.98
C ASN A 151 -29.80 -7.91 10.56
N LYS A 152 -29.69 -8.88 9.66
CA LYS A 152 -30.86 -9.55 9.07
C LYS A 152 -31.80 -10.18 10.10
N ASP A 153 -31.29 -10.72 11.21
CA ASP A 153 -32.09 -11.34 12.24
C ASP A 153 -33.02 -10.33 12.94
N LEU A 154 -32.54 -9.09 13.11
CA LEU A 154 -33.41 -8.01 13.63
C LEU A 154 -34.50 -7.62 12.63
N PHE A 155 -34.16 -7.49 11.34
CA PHE A 155 -35.14 -7.22 10.32
C PHE A 155 -36.24 -8.29 10.28
N ASP A 156 -35.86 -9.56 10.31
CA ASP A 156 -36.79 -10.69 10.34
C ASP A 156 -37.62 -10.72 11.63
N GLN A 157 -36.99 -10.50 12.78
CA GLN A 157 -37.66 -10.51 14.10
C GLN A 157 -38.78 -9.47 14.20
N TYR A 158 -38.54 -8.28 13.64
CA TYR A 158 -39.51 -7.17 13.73
C TYR A 158 -40.35 -7.02 12.47
N ASN A 159 -40.27 -7.95 11.51
CA ASN A 159 -40.93 -7.90 10.20
C ASN A 159 -40.73 -6.58 9.46
N ILE A 160 -39.54 -6.01 9.56
CA ILE A 160 -39.15 -4.83 8.80
C ILE A 160 -38.47 -5.30 7.50
N PRO A 161 -38.90 -4.85 6.32
CA PRO A 161 -38.27 -5.24 5.08
C PRO A 161 -36.86 -4.65 4.97
N LEU A 162 -35.92 -5.42 4.37
CA LEU A 162 -34.60 -4.91 4.02
C LEU A 162 -34.75 -3.80 2.97
N PRO A 163 -34.14 -2.63 3.19
CA PRO A 163 -34.26 -1.51 2.28
C PRO A 163 -33.47 -1.77 0.98
N THR A 164 -34.04 -1.35 -0.14
CA THR A 164 -33.42 -1.40 -1.48
C THR A 164 -33.10 -0.02 -2.05
N ASN A 165 -33.55 1.03 -1.39
CA ASN A 165 -33.32 2.42 -1.76
C ASN A 165 -33.27 3.31 -0.50
N TYR A 166 -32.87 4.58 -0.69
CA TYR A 166 -32.69 5.52 0.40
C TYR A 166 -33.98 5.78 1.22
N SER A 167 -35.13 5.92 0.57
CA SER A 167 -36.38 6.17 1.26
C SER A 167 -36.80 4.99 2.14
N GLU A 168 -36.59 3.76 1.65
CA GLU A 168 -36.82 2.54 2.45
C GLU A 168 -35.82 2.41 3.58
N PHE A 169 -34.58 2.84 3.38
CA PHE A 169 -33.56 2.87 4.42
C PHE A 169 -33.96 3.80 5.57
N VAL A 170 -34.41 5.02 5.26
CA VAL A 170 -34.93 5.96 6.28
C VAL A 170 -36.14 5.38 6.99
N ALA A 171 -37.12 4.80 6.26
CA ALA A 171 -38.28 4.17 6.84
C ALA A 171 -37.96 2.99 7.75
N ALA A 172 -36.92 2.22 7.43
CA ALA A 172 -36.46 1.12 8.29
C ALA A 172 -35.82 1.65 9.58
N ILE A 173 -35.08 2.74 9.54
CA ILE A 173 -34.55 3.42 10.73
C ILE A 173 -35.69 3.83 11.65
N ASP A 174 -36.69 4.55 11.13
CA ASP A 174 -37.86 5.02 11.88
C ASP A 174 -38.62 3.84 12.51
N ALA A 175 -38.78 2.74 11.75
CA ALA A 175 -39.48 1.55 12.22
C ALA A 175 -38.74 0.86 13.41
N PHE A 176 -37.41 0.80 13.39
CA PHE A 176 -36.64 0.28 14.50
C PHE A 176 -36.69 1.20 15.72
N GLU A 177 -36.61 2.51 15.53
CA GLU A 177 -36.71 3.48 16.61
C GLU A 177 -38.09 3.43 17.29
N ALA A 178 -39.15 3.21 16.53
CA ALA A 178 -40.50 3.05 17.07
C ALA A 178 -40.65 1.85 18.03
N VAL A 179 -39.81 0.83 17.88
CA VAL A 179 -39.77 -0.33 18.78
C VAL A 179 -38.62 -0.28 19.79
N GLY A 180 -37.97 0.88 19.94
CA GLY A 180 -36.93 1.13 20.93
C GLY A 180 -35.55 0.55 20.58
N ILE A 181 -35.33 0.21 19.31
CA ILE A 181 -34.04 -0.24 18.78
C ILE A 181 -33.41 0.91 18.01
N LYS A 182 -32.11 1.13 18.19
CA LYS A 182 -31.38 2.13 17.42
C LYS A 182 -31.33 1.72 15.95
N GLY A 183 -32.01 2.45 15.09
CA GLY A 183 -32.20 2.10 13.69
C GLY A 183 -30.92 2.19 12.84
N PHE A 184 -30.01 3.11 13.18
CA PHE A 184 -28.72 3.24 12.51
C PHE A 184 -27.62 3.58 13.51
N GLN A 185 -26.48 2.99 13.33
CA GLN A 185 -25.29 3.24 14.15
C GLN A 185 -24.05 3.33 13.28
N THR A 186 -23.29 4.37 13.48
CA THR A 186 -21.97 4.55 12.87
C THR A 186 -20.99 5.08 13.91
N ASP A 187 -19.72 4.94 13.64
CA ASP A 187 -18.67 5.49 14.47
C ASP A 187 -18.38 6.95 14.08
N TRP A 188 -18.84 7.87 14.91
CA TRP A 188 -18.56 9.30 14.77
C TRP A 188 -17.40 9.78 15.65
N ASN A 189 -16.73 8.85 16.34
CA ASN A 189 -15.72 9.18 17.32
C ASN A 189 -14.36 9.51 16.67
N TYR A 190 -14.19 9.09 15.42
CA TYR A 190 -13.02 9.38 14.61
C TYR A 190 -13.45 10.10 13.33
N ASP A 191 -12.81 11.22 13.01
CA ASP A 191 -13.03 12.01 11.78
C ASP A 191 -13.00 11.12 10.54
N TYR A 192 -12.17 10.13 10.59
CA TYR A 192 -11.91 9.16 9.55
C TYR A 192 -13.10 8.23 9.27
N SER A 193 -13.68 7.62 10.30
CA SER A 193 -14.87 6.76 10.14
C SER A 193 -16.08 7.56 9.67
N CYS A 194 -16.16 8.83 10.07
CA CYS A 194 -17.17 9.76 9.59
C CYS A 194 -17.02 9.99 8.08
N LEU A 195 -15.81 10.30 7.63
CA LEU A 195 -15.51 10.51 6.20
C LEU A 195 -15.77 9.26 5.37
N GLU A 196 -15.39 8.08 5.85
CA GLU A 196 -15.65 6.81 5.15
C GLU A 196 -17.15 6.53 5.02
N THR A 197 -17.93 6.77 6.09
CA THR A 197 -19.39 6.63 6.05
C THR A 197 -20.00 7.59 5.01
N MET A 198 -19.58 8.85 5.00
CA MET A 198 -20.07 9.83 4.04
C MET A 198 -19.67 9.46 2.60
N GLN A 199 -18.44 9.03 2.38
CA GLN A 199 -17.98 8.54 1.08
C GLN A 199 -18.81 7.34 0.64
N GLY A 200 -19.06 6.37 1.52
CA GLY A 200 -19.89 5.20 1.21
C GLY A 200 -21.30 5.58 0.75
N CYS A 201 -21.90 6.60 1.35
CA CYS A 201 -23.20 7.12 0.93
C CYS A 201 -23.14 7.82 -0.45
N ALA A 202 -22.02 8.47 -0.77
CA ALA A 202 -21.83 9.21 -2.02
C ALA A 202 -21.29 8.36 -3.19
N ILE A 203 -20.81 7.13 -2.91
CA ILE A 203 -20.18 6.27 -3.93
C ILE A 203 -21.06 6.06 -5.18
N PRO A 204 -22.37 5.81 -5.09
CA PRO A 204 -23.19 5.62 -6.28
C PRO A 204 -23.11 6.81 -7.25
N ASP A 205 -23.12 8.03 -6.71
CA ASP A 205 -23.04 9.25 -7.51
C ASP A 205 -21.62 9.47 -8.04
N LEU A 206 -20.60 9.25 -7.20
CA LEU A 206 -19.20 9.37 -7.58
C LEU A 206 -18.78 8.34 -8.64
N MET A 207 -19.42 7.18 -8.68
CA MET A 207 -19.16 6.11 -9.65
C MET A 207 -20.05 6.18 -10.88
N SER A 208 -20.99 7.13 -10.93
CA SER A 208 -21.76 7.45 -12.13
C SER A 208 -20.84 7.95 -13.26
N LEU A 209 -21.37 8.07 -14.45
CA LEU A 209 -20.62 8.61 -15.59
C LEU A 209 -20.19 10.06 -15.32
N GLU A 210 -21.11 10.85 -14.82
CA GLU A 210 -20.90 12.26 -14.44
C GLU A 210 -19.89 12.38 -13.29
N GLY A 211 -20.03 11.55 -12.27
CA GLY A 211 -19.11 11.52 -11.12
C GLY A 211 -17.71 11.08 -11.52
N THR A 212 -17.59 10.15 -12.45
CA THR A 212 -16.30 9.74 -13.02
C THR A 212 -15.65 10.90 -13.78
N GLN A 213 -16.42 11.61 -14.60
CA GLN A 213 -15.90 12.78 -15.31
C GLN A 213 -15.48 13.88 -14.33
N TRP A 214 -16.29 14.15 -13.31
CA TRP A 214 -15.98 15.12 -12.27
C TRP A 214 -14.67 14.78 -11.56
N ARG A 215 -14.45 13.51 -11.19
CA ARG A 215 -13.20 13.09 -10.54
C ARG A 215 -11.98 13.27 -11.44
N MET A 216 -12.11 12.92 -12.71
CA MET A 216 -11.01 13.10 -13.68
C MET A 216 -10.64 14.58 -13.88
N GLU A 217 -11.62 15.45 -13.89
CA GLU A 217 -11.40 16.90 -14.00
C GLU A 217 -10.80 17.46 -12.70
N TYR A 218 -11.26 17.01 -11.54
CA TYR A 218 -10.75 17.41 -10.23
C TYR A 218 -9.31 16.96 -9.99
N GLU A 219 -8.96 15.75 -10.42
CA GLU A 219 -7.61 15.21 -10.30
C GLU A 219 -6.65 15.73 -11.38
N SER A 220 -7.17 16.45 -12.39
CA SER A 220 -6.31 17.06 -13.39
C SER A 220 -5.44 18.16 -12.73
N GLU A 221 -4.13 18.12 -12.96
CA GLU A 221 -3.14 19.05 -12.39
C GLU A 221 -3.22 20.48 -12.97
N THR A 222 -4.33 20.84 -13.62
CA THR A 222 -4.51 22.19 -14.16
C THR A 222 -4.90 23.14 -13.03
N GLU A 223 -4.20 24.28 -12.94
CA GLU A 223 -4.42 25.34 -11.94
C GLU A 223 -5.86 25.88 -11.91
N ASP A 224 -6.65 25.65 -12.95
CA ASP A 224 -8.05 25.96 -13.05
C ASP A 224 -8.92 24.72 -12.77
N HIS A 225 -8.99 24.31 -11.50
CA HIS A 225 -10.03 23.37 -11.07
C HIS A 225 -11.40 24.05 -11.22
N GLN A 226 -12.02 23.89 -12.39
CA GLN A 226 -13.36 24.45 -12.64
C GLN A 226 -14.47 23.64 -11.97
N VAL A 227 -14.12 22.57 -11.27
CA VAL A 227 -15.05 21.66 -10.63
C VAL A 227 -15.02 21.93 -9.12
N GLY A 228 -16.03 22.57 -8.62
CA GLY A 228 -16.21 22.88 -7.21
C GLY A 228 -17.40 22.15 -6.60
N LEU A 229 -17.69 22.46 -5.34
CA LEU A 229 -18.86 21.92 -4.62
C LEU A 229 -20.21 22.35 -5.22
N ASP A 230 -20.21 23.33 -6.09
CA ASP A 230 -21.35 23.83 -6.86
C ASP A 230 -21.55 23.10 -8.20
N ASN A 231 -20.73 22.12 -8.51
CA ASN A 231 -20.95 21.25 -9.66
C ASN A 231 -22.15 20.32 -9.40
N THR A 232 -22.92 20.07 -10.45
CA THR A 232 -24.19 19.32 -10.42
C THR A 232 -24.08 17.86 -10.00
N VAL A 233 -22.87 17.32 -9.82
CA VAL A 233 -22.65 15.96 -9.30
C VAL A 233 -22.89 15.87 -7.78
N TRP A 234 -22.80 17.00 -7.07
CA TRP A 234 -23.20 17.11 -5.68
C TRP A 234 -24.56 17.81 -5.61
N PRO A 235 -25.62 17.11 -5.22
CA PRO A 235 -26.92 17.74 -4.99
C PRO A 235 -26.90 18.68 -3.78
#